data_b62fb5732f747f1f71699891b9f99a82
#
_entry.id   b62fb5732f747f1f71699891b9f99a82
#
_cell.length_a   1.000
_cell.length_b   1.000
_cell.length_c   1.000
_cell.angle_alpha   90.00
_cell.angle_beta   90.00
_cell.angle_gamma   90.00
#
_symmetry.space_group_name_H-M   'P 1'
#
loop_
_entity.id
_entity.type
_entity.pdbx_description
1 polymer ?
#
loop_
_entity_poly.entity_id
_entity_poly.type
_entity_poly.pdbx_seq_one_letter_code
_entity_poly.pdbx_strand_id
1 'polypeptide(L)'
;IQLLIRRAFKFELKPNGMQIQLMKQFCGCARYVYNRTLSLERSLYKKDNKHSFKYAEAANRLPEWKKKNPFLKECHSQVLQQSLKDLNQAYTNFFRKRANFPKYKEKFRNDSIRFPQGVALDEVKQQIRLPKIGWVGYRKSRDIMGAIKNVTVSRRGEKWDVSIQTEYDNIPPET
;
A
#
# COMPACT_ATOMS: atom_id res chain seq x y z
N ILE A 1 -10.69 -13.92 28.62
CA ILE A 1 -10.44 -12.70 27.84
C ILE A 1 -9.75 -13.08 26.53
N GLN A 2 -10.44 -12.85 25.43
CA GLN A 2 -9.83 -13.03 24.11
C GLN A 2 -8.91 -11.85 23.83
N LEU A 3 -7.63 -12.14 23.55
CA LEU A 3 -6.65 -11.13 23.15
C LEU A 3 -6.44 -11.24 21.64
N LEU A 4 -6.71 -10.13 20.92
CA LEU A 4 -6.43 -10.04 19.51
C LEU A 4 -4.94 -9.75 19.32
N ILE A 5 -4.22 -10.67 18.66
CA ILE A 5 -2.80 -10.51 18.37
C ILE A 5 -2.62 -10.12 16.92
N ARG A 6 -1.84 -9.07 16.70
CA ARG A 6 -1.44 -8.60 15.37
C ARG A 6 0.04 -8.90 15.16
N ARG A 7 0.37 -9.48 14.01
CA ARG A 7 1.76 -9.75 13.63
C ARG A 7 2.02 -9.35 12.18
N ALA A 8 3.27 -9.05 11.92
CA ALA A 8 3.78 -8.84 10.57
C ALA A 8 4.84 -9.91 10.26
N PHE A 9 4.70 -10.54 9.09
CA PHE A 9 5.64 -11.54 8.59
C PHE A 9 6.27 -11.00 7.32
N LYS A 10 7.59 -10.82 7.34
CA LYS A 10 8.33 -10.27 6.20
C LYS A 10 9.13 -11.36 5.50
N PHE A 11 8.94 -11.45 4.18
CA PHE A 11 9.64 -12.42 3.34
C PHE A 11 10.20 -11.76 2.09
N GLU A 12 11.30 -12.30 1.56
CA GLU A 12 11.80 -11.91 0.26
C GLU A 12 10.91 -12.51 -0.84
N LEU A 13 10.52 -11.68 -1.80
CA LEU A 13 9.78 -12.13 -2.98
C LEU A 13 10.75 -12.62 -4.06
N LYS A 14 10.27 -13.56 -4.89
CA LYS A 14 10.99 -14.07 -6.05
C LYS A 14 10.17 -13.84 -7.31
N PRO A 15 9.98 -12.57 -7.72
CA PRO A 15 9.19 -12.25 -8.89
C PRO A 15 9.94 -12.57 -10.17
N ASN A 16 9.20 -12.91 -11.24
CA ASN A 16 9.75 -12.96 -12.59
C ASN A 16 9.86 -11.55 -13.19
N GLY A 17 10.45 -11.43 -14.38
CA GLY A 17 10.68 -10.12 -15.02
C GLY A 17 9.41 -9.33 -15.28
N MET A 18 8.33 -10.00 -15.71
CA MET A 18 7.03 -9.35 -15.94
C MET A 18 6.43 -8.83 -14.64
N GLN A 19 6.52 -9.60 -13.57
CA GLN A 19 6.01 -9.21 -12.26
C GLN A 19 6.78 -8.03 -11.68
N ILE A 20 8.11 -8.02 -11.83
CA ILE A 20 8.95 -6.89 -11.43
C ILE A 20 8.50 -5.61 -12.16
N GLN A 21 8.27 -5.71 -13.46
CA GLN A 21 7.83 -4.56 -14.25
C GLN A 21 6.48 -4.04 -13.79
N LEU A 22 5.51 -4.93 -13.52
CA LEU A 22 4.19 -4.55 -13.00
C LEU A 22 4.29 -3.90 -11.62
N MET A 23 5.12 -4.44 -10.72
CA MET A 23 5.30 -3.86 -9.40
C MET A 23 5.93 -2.47 -9.47
N LYS A 24 6.93 -2.26 -10.35
CA LYS A 24 7.50 -0.93 -10.60
C LYS A 24 6.46 0.04 -11.13
N GLN A 25 5.62 -0.42 -12.05
CA GLN A 25 4.54 0.37 -12.63
C GLN A 25 3.52 0.78 -11.58
N PHE A 26 3.12 -0.16 -10.71
CA PHE A 26 2.18 0.13 -9.62
C PHE A 26 2.76 1.13 -8.62
N CYS A 27 4.04 1.00 -8.28
CA CYS A 27 4.73 1.98 -7.45
C CYS A 27 4.70 3.38 -8.08
N GLY A 28 4.94 3.45 -9.39
CA GLY A 28 4.89 4.70 -10.14
C GLY A 28 3.50 5.32 -10.15
N CYS A 29 2.45 4.52 -10.33
CA CYS A 29 1.07 5.00 -10.28
C CYS A 29 0.70 5.51 -8.89
N ALA A 30 1.05 4.78 -7.84
CA ALA A 30 0.78 5.18 -6.47
C ALA A 30 1.48 6.51 -6.13
N ARG A 31 2.75 6.65 -6.54
CA ARG A 31 3.51 7.88 -6.35
C ARG A 31 2.91 9.05 -7.13
N TYR A 32 2.49 8.81 -8.38
CA TYR A 32 1.87 9.84 -9.20
C TYR A 32 0.59 10.38 -8.55
N VAL A 33 -0.29 9.48 -8.09
CA VAL A 33 -1.55 9.86 -7.43
C VAL A 33 -1.28 10.63 -6.13
N TYR A 34 -0.34 10.15 -5.32
CA TYR A 34 0.05 10.82 -4.09
C TYR A 34 0.57 12.25 -4.35
N ASN A 35 1.52 12.37 -5.26
CA ASN A 35 2.17 13.65 -5.54
C ASN A 35 1.24 14.64 -6.22
N ARG A 36 0.43 14.18 -7.15
CA ARG A 36 -0.55 15.05 -7.83
C ARG A 36 -1.62 15.56 -6.86
N THR A 37 -2.10 14.69 -5.99
CA THR A 37 -3.06 15.08 -4.95
C THR A 37 -2.44 16.09 -3.99
N LEU A 38 -1.22 15.84 -3.54
CA LEU A 38 -0.51 16.77 -2.66
C LEU A 38 -0.32 18.13 -3.30
N SER A 39 0.06 18.18 -4.58
CA SER A 39 0.23 19.43 -5.34
C SER A 39 -1.10 20.21 -5.43
N LEU A 40 -2.19 19.52 -5.76
CA LEU A 40 -3.52 20.11 -5.84
C LEU A 40 -3.99 20.65 -4.49
N GLU A 41 -3.81 19.88 -3.43
CA GLU A 41 -4.22 20.28 -2.08
C GLU A 41 -3.43 21.51 -1.59
N ARG A 42 -2.14 21.58 -1.91
CA ARG A 42 -1.33 22.77 -1.62
C ARG A 42 -1.87 24.00 -2.33
N SER A 43 -2.26 23.88 -3.61
CA SER A 43 -2.84 24.97 -4.38
C SER A 43 -4.17 25.44 -3.80
N LEU A 44 -5.03 24.51 -3.41
CA LEU A 44 -6.32 24.82 -2.79
C LEU A 44 -6.15 25.52 -1.44
N TYR A 45 -5.19 25.09 -0.64
CA TYR A 45 -4.89 25.71 0.64
C TYR A 45 -4.37 27.14 0.50
N LYS A 46 -3.57 27.43 -0.54
CA LYS A 46 -3.10 28.78 -0.83
C LYS A 46 -4.23 29.74 -1.20
N LYS A 47 -5.25 29.23 -1.89
CA LYS A 47 -6.43 30.02 -2.27
C LYS A 47 -7.38 30.25 -1.11
N ASP A 48 -7.51 29.26 -0.23
CA ASP A 48 -8.40 29.28 0.92
C ASP A 48 -7.75 28.51 2.07
N ASN A 49 -7.27 29.27 3.08
CA ASN A 49 -6.59 28.67 4.24
C ASN A 49 -7.51 27.85 5.15
N LYS A 50 -8.81 27.86 4.91
CA LYS A 50 -9.79 27.01 5.58
C LYS A 50 -9.97 25.66 4.88
N HIS A 51 -9.39 25.50 3.69
CA HIS A 51 -9.46 24.24 2.95
C HIS A 51 -8.77 23.12 3.74
N SER A 52 -9.42 21.96 3.82
CA SER A 52 -8.88 20.78 4.45
C SER A 52 -8.95 19.58 3.49
N PHE A 53 -7.97 18.68 3.60
CA PHE A 53 -7.95 17.47 2.81
C PHE A 53 -9.08 16.54 3.23
N LYS A 54 -9.85 16.05 2.24
CA LYS A 54 -10.90 15.05 2.45
C LYS A 54 -10.67 13.88 1.49
N TYR A 55 -10.49 12.70 2.05
CA TYR A 55 -10.25 11.48 1.27
C TYR A 55 -11.32 11.23 0.21
N ALA A 56 -12.61 11.38 0.57
CA ALA A 56 -13.72 11.13 -0.35
C ALA A 56 -13.65 12.03 -1.60
N GLU A 57 -13.33 13.29 -1.43
CA GLU A 57 -13.17 14.24 -2.55
C GLU A 57 -11.99 13.84 -3.44
N ALA A 58 -10.87 13.47 -2.83
CA ALA A 58 -9.70 13.03 -3.56
C ALA A 58 -9.98 11.74 -4.33
N ALA A 59 -10.64 10.77 -3.72
CA ALA A 59 -11.00 9.51 -4.37
C ALA A 59 -11.94 9.73 -5.56
N ASN A 60 -12.85 10.70 -5.48
CA ASN A 60 -13.78 11.03 -6.55
C ASN A 60 -13.09 11.62 -7.79
N ARG A 61 -11.85 12.10 -7.67
CA ARG A 61 -11.07 12.59 -8.81
C ARG A 61 -10.43 11.46 -9.63
N LEU A 62 -10.28 10.27 -9.06
CA LEU A 62 -9.59 9.15 -9.71
C LEU A 62 -10.20 8.73 -11.04
N PRO A 63 -11.54 8.60 -11.20
CA PRO A 63 -12.13 8.24 -12.49
C PRO A 63 -11.75 9.20 -13.61
N GLU A 64 -11.75 10.49 -13.35
CA GLU A 64 -11.35 11.50 -14.33
C GLU A 64 -9.86 11.42 -14.64
N TRP A 65 -9.03 11.26 -13.62
CA TRP A 65 -7.58 11.12 -13.82
C TRP A 65 -7.22 9.87 -14.62
N LYS A 66 -7.97 8.78 -14.43
CA LYS A 66 -7.80 7.56 -15.24
C LYS A 66 -8.13 7.79 -16.72
N LYS A 67 -9.12 8.64 -17.01
CA LYS A 67 -9.46 9.00 -18.39
C LYS A 67 -8.36 9.84 -19.03
N LYS A 68 -7.81 10.81 -18.31
CA LYS A 68 -6.74 11.68 -18.79
C LYS A 68 -5.38 10.98 -18.84
N ASN A 69 -5.17 10.02 -17.95
CA ASN A 69 -3.91 9.29 -17.81
C ASN A 69 -4.19 7.78 -17.85
N PRO A 70 -4.31 7.17 -19.04
CA PRO A 70 -4.69 5.77 -19.19
C PRO A 70 -3.79 4.78 -18.45
N PHE A 71 -2.52 5.13 -18.21
CA PHE A 71 -1.61 4.26 -17.46
C PHE A 71 -2.11 3.95 -16.04
N LEU A 72 -2.94 4.82 -15.46
CA LEU A 72 -3.52 4.58 -14.13
C LEU A 72 -4.54 3.43 -14.12
N LYS A 73 -5.15 3.12 -15.28
CA LYS A 73 -6.10 2.01 -15.40
C LYS A 73 -5.43 0.65 -15.25
N GLU A 74 -4.14 0.57 -15.56
CA GLU A 74 -3.38 -0.67 -15.48
C GLU A 74 -3.05 -1.05 -14.05
N CYS A 75 -3.08 -0.09 -13.13
CA CYS A 75 -2.87 -0.32 -11.71
C CYS A 75 -4.17 -0.78 -11.03
N HIS A 76 -4.03 -1.64 -10.04
CA HIS A 76 -5.16 -2.06 -9.21
C HIS A 76 -5.76 -0.86 -8.47
N SER A 77 -7.09 -0.70 -8.54
CA SER A 77 -7.78 0.47 -7.98
C SER A 77 -7.51 0.70 -6.50
N GLN A 78 -7.41 -0.37 -5.73
CA GLN A 78 -7.17 -0.27 -4.29
C GLN A 78 -5.77 0.26 -3.96
N VAL A 79 -4.79 0.05 -4.83
CA VAL A 79 -3.45 0.62 -4.68
C VAL A 79 -3.51 2.14 -4.78
N LEU A 80 -4.29 2.67 -5.72
CA LEU A 80 -4.48 4.10 -5.89
C LEU A 80 -5.24 4.71 -4.70
N GLN A 81 -6.30 4.04 -4.27
CA GLN A 81 -7.07 4.47 -3.09
C GLN A 81 -6.22 4.45 -1.83
N GLN A 82 -5.38 3.43 -1.66
CA GLN A 82 -4.49 3.34 -0.52
C GLN A 82 -3.45 4.47 -0.51
N SER A 83 -2.97 4.87 -1.68
CA SER A 83 -2.08 6.03 -1.81
C SER A 83 -2.74 7.31 -1.25
N LEU A 84 -4.02 7.51 -1.53
CA LEU A 84 -4.78 8.64 -1.00
C LEU A 84 -5.02 8.52 0.51
N LYS A 85 -5.25 7.32 1.02
CA LYS A 85 -5.37 7.07 2.46
C LYS A 85 -4.06 7.36 3.18
N ASP A 86 -2.94 7.02 2.57
CA ASP A 86 -1.61 7.32 3.11
C ASP A 86 -1.37 8.82 3.19
N LEU A 87 -1.80 9.58 2.18
CA LEU A 87 -1.71 11.03 2.21
C LEU A 87 -2.62 11.62 3.30
N ASN A 88 -3.82 11.10 3.44
CA ASN A 88 -4.73 11.50 4.52
C ASN A 88 -4.09 11.28 5.89
N GLN A 89 -3.45 10.15 6.09
CA GLN A 89 -2.74 9.84 7.34
C GLN A 89 -1.55 10.79 7.56
N ALA A 90 -0.84 11.14 6.49
CA ALA A 90 0.28 12.08 6.58
C ALA A 90 -0.20 13.48 7.01
N TYR A 91 -1.31 13.95 6.47
CA TYR A 91 -1.92 15.21 6.92
C TYR A 91 -2.40 15.14 8.37
N THR A 92 -3.04 14.04 8.75
CA THR A 92 -3.49 13.83 10.13
C THR A 92 -2.31 13.88 11.09
N ASN A 93 -1.21 13.21 10.76
CA ASN A 93 0.00 13.20 11.59
C ASN A 93 0.61 14.60 11.71
N PHE A 94 0.60 15.38 10.65
CA PHE A 94 1.08 16.76 10.67
C PHE A 94 0.22 17.62 11.61
N PHE A 95 -1.11 17.59 11.47
CA PHE A 95 -2.00 18.40 12.30
C PHE A 95 -1.98 17.97 13.77
N ARG A 96 -1.71 16.71 14.06
CA ARG A 96 -1.52 16.22 15.43
C ARG A 96 -0.09 16.42 15.95
N LYS A 97 0.76 17.11 15.23
CA LYS A 97 2.15 17.42 15.57
C LYS A 97 3.02 16.17 15.78
N ARG A 98 2.67 15.07 15.09
CA ARG A 98 3.44 13.81 15.13
C ARG A 98 4.49 13.73 14.03
N ALA A 99 4.34 14.50 12.97
CA ALA A 99 5.22 14.48 11.81
C ALA A 99 5.27 15.86 11.15
N ASN A 100 6.26 16.06 10.30
CA ASN A 100 6.37 17.26 9.47
C ASN A 100 5.31 17.25 8.37
N PHE A 101 5.16 18.38 7.67
CA PHE A 101 4.25 18.50 6.54
C PHE A 101 4.57 17.44 5.47
N PRO A 102 3.53 16.84 4.83
CA PRO A 102 3.75 15.82 3.81
C PRO A 102 4.69 16.31 2.70
N LYS A 103 5.65 15.44 2.32
CA LYS A 103 6.59 15.69 1.24
C LYS A 103 6.22 14.89 0.01
N TYR A 104 6.63 15.39 -1.17
CA TYR A 104 6.52 14.62 -2.39
C TYR A 104 7.35 13.35 -2.31
N LYS A 105 6.81 12.27 -2.86
CA LYS A 105 7.53 10.99 -2.96
C LYS A 105 8.49 11.03 -4.13
N GLU A 106 9.70 10.53 -3.89
CA GLU A 106 10.76 10.46 -4.89
C GLU A 106 10.82 9.07 -5.51
N LYS A 107 11.14 9.01 -6.80
CA LYS A 107 11.33 7.75 -7.52
C LYS A 107 12.49 6.95 -6.91
N PHE A 108 12.33 5.63 -6.81
CA PHE A 108 13.31 4.69 -6.26
C PHE A 108 13.60 4.86 -4.75
N ARG A 109 12.84 5.68 -4.07
CA ARG A 109 13.03 5.89 -2.64
C ARG A 109 11.79 5.42 -1.89
N ASN A 110 11.95 4.36 -1.08
CA ASN A 110 10.85 3.77 -0.30
C ASN A 110 9.65 3.36 -1.16
N ASP A 111 9.88 2.83 -2.36
CA ASP A 111 8.81 2.34 -3.22
C ASP A 111 8.07 1.20 -2.52
N SER A 112 6.77 1.37 -2.34
CA SER A 112 5.93 0.36 -1.71
C SER A 112 4.51 0.42 -2.27
N ILE A 113 3.84 -0.74 -2.22
CA ILE A 113 2.47 -0.92 -2.69
C ILE A 113 1.72 -1.66 -1.59
N ARG A 114 0.58 -1.13 -1.14
CA ARG A 114 -0.24 -1.80 -0.15
C ARG A 114 -1.50 -2.36 -0.79
N PHE A 115 -1.75 -3.64 -0.53
CA PHE A 115 -2.97 -4.35 -0.92
C PHE A 115 -3.80 -4.60 0.34
N PRO A 116 -4.90 -3.85 0.55
CA PRO A 116 -5.72 -4.02 1.74
C PRO A 116 -6.54 -5.30 1.73
N GLN A 117 -6.76 -5.89 0.54
CA GLN A 117 -7.51 -7.13 0.37
C GLN A 117 -7.22 -7.75 -1.00
N GLY A 118 -7.81 -8.92 -1.26
CA GLY A 118 -7.66 -9.60 -2.55
C GLY A 118 -6.38 -10.42 -2.69
N VAL A 119 -5.68 -10.64 -1.59
CA VAL A 119 -4.44 -11.42 -1.55
C VAL A 119 -4.75 -12.85 -1.12
N ALA A 120 -4.14 -13.83 -1.79
CA ALA A 120 -4.21 -15.24 -1.43
C ALA A 120 -2.80 -15.77 -1.18
N LEU A 121 -2.69 -16.76 -0.29
CA LEU A 121 -1.42 -17.36 0.09
C LEU A 121 -1.47 -18.86 -0.10
N ASP A 122 -0.44 -19.44 -0.74
CA ASP A 122 -0.19 -20.87 -0.84
C ASP A 122 1.15 -21.17 -0.18
N GLU A 123 1.11 -21.59 1.08
CA GLU A 123 2.33 -21.86 1.85
C GLU A 123 3.07 -23.12 1.37
N VAL A 124 2.35 -24.09 0.79
CA VAL A 124 2.95 -25.31 0.29
C VAL A 124 3.80 -25.02 -0.94
N LYS A 125 3.25 -24.29 -1.90
CA LYS A 125 3.97 -23.86 -3.12
C LYS A 125 4.86 -22.66 -2.88
N GLN A 126 4.78 -22.03 -1.69
CA GLN A 126 5.50 -20.81 -1.35
C GLN A 126 5.25 -19.70 -2.36
N GLN A 127 3.97 -19.40 -2.57
CA GLN A 127 3.52 -18.35 -3.49
C GLN A 127 2.45 -17.50 -2.85
N ILE A 128 2.46 -16.21 -3.19
CA ILE A 128 1.42 -15.25 -2.79
C ILE A 128 0.79 -14.67 -4.05
N ARG A 129 -0.54 -14.63 -4.10
CA ARG A 129 -1.26 -14.02 -5.21
C ARG A 129 -1.55 -12.55 -4.89
N LEU A 130 -1.03 -11.68 -5.74
CA LEU A 130 -1.26 -10.24 -5.65
C LEU A 130 -2.20 -9.79 -6.77
N PRO A 131 -3.19 -8.93 -6.49
CA PRO A 131 -4.13 -8.47 -7.52
C PRO A 131 -3.42 -7.89 -8.75
N LYS A 132 -3.83 -8.33 -9.94
CA LYS A 132 -3.29 -7.99 -11.26
C LYS A 132 -1.83 -8.40 -11.52
N ILE A 133 -1.10 -8.84 -10.51
CA ILE A 133 0.28 -9.30 -10.64
C ILE A 133 0.34 -10.83 -10.76
N GLY A 134 -0.56 -11.52 -10.06
CA GLY A 134 -0.65 -12.97 -10.07
C GLY A 134 0.15 -13.63 -8.93
N TRP A 135 0.44 -14.90 -9.10
CA TRP A 135 1.16 -15.68 -8.10
C TRP A 135 2.65 -15.39 -8.16
N VAL A 136 3.19 -14.85 -7.07
CA VAL A 136 4.61 -14.51 -6.93
C VAL A 136 5.23 -15.45 -5.90
N GLY A 137 6.36 -16.04 -6.24
CA GLY A 137 7.13 -16.86 -5.29
C GLY A 137 7.68 -16.00 -4.15
N TYR A 138 7.78 -16.59 -2.97
CA TYR A 138 8.44 -15.96 -1.84
C TYR A 138 9.33 -16.98 -1.10
N ARG A 139 10.33 -16.48 -0.40
CA ARG A 139 11.21 -17.32 0.40
C ARG A 139 10.60 -17.54 1.78
N LYS A 140 10.00 -18.72 1.97
CA LYS A 140 9.39 -19.08 3.25
C LYS A 140 10.47 -19.38 4.28
N SER A 141 10.59 -18.57 5.30
CA SER A 141 11.52 -18.75 6.41
C SER A 141 10.83 -19.15 7.71
N ARG A 142 9.50 -19.01 7.77
CA ARG A 142 8.68 -19.39 8.92
C ARG A 142 7.22 -19.51 8.51
N ASP A 143 6.42 -20.16 9.35
CA ASP A 143 4.99 -20.27 9.13
C ASP A 143 4.26 -18.98 9.46
N ILE A 144 3.19 -18.70 8.71
CA ILE A 144 2.35 -17.53 8.92
C ILE A 144 1.17 -17.94 9.81
N MET A 145 0.97 -17.20 10.88
CA MET A 145 -0.10 -17.44 11.82
C MET A 145 -1.17 -16.37 11.69
N GLY A 146 -2.43 -16.79 11.68
CA GLY A 146 -3.58 -15.90 11.70
C GLY A 146 -4.17 -15.59 10.33
N ALA A 147 -5.21 -14.79 10.31
CA ALA A 147 -5.88 -14.34 9.10
C ALA A 147 -5.17 -13.13 8.50
N ILE A 148 -4.96 -13.14 7.19
CA ILE A 148 -4.30 -12.03 6.49
C ILE A 148 -5.24 -10.82 6.49
N LYS A 149 -4.74 -9.69 6.96
CA LYS A 149 -5.46 -8.41 6.98
C LYS A 149 -5.05 -7.48 5.84
N ASN A 150 -3.76 -7.34 5.63
CA ASN A 150 -3.25 -6.58 4.50
C ASN A 150 -1.83 -7.03 4.17
N VAL A 151 -1.38 -6.64 2.99
CA VAL A 151 -0.06 -7.00 2.48
C VAL A 151 0.58 -5.75 1.90
N THR A 152 1.85 -5.53 2.24
CA THR A 152 2.65 -4.45 1.67
C THR A 152 3.84 -5.05 0.92
N VAL A 153 3.98 -4.68 -0.34
CA VAL A 153 5.13 -5.03 -1.17
C VAL A 153 6.05 -3.82 -1.21
N SER A 154 7.32 -4.02 -0.91
CA SER A 154 8.31 -2.94 -0.88
C SER A 154 9.57 -3.33 -1.63
N ARG A 155 10.24 -2.32 -2.21
CA ARG A 155 11.49 -2.49 -2.92
C ARG A 155 12.66 -2.14 -2.01
N ARG A 156 13.68 -3.00 -2.03
CA ARG A 156 14.93 -2.79 -1.33
C ARG A 156 16.09 -2.99 -2.31
N GLY A 157 16.56 -1.90 -2.91
CA GLY A 157 17.51 -1.98 -4.02
C GLY A 157 16.86 -2.66 -5.23
N GLU A 158 17.42 -3.77 -5.68
CA GLU A 158 16.84 -4.58 -6.75
C GLU A 158 15.98 -5.74 -6.23
N LYS A 159 15.89 -5.89 -4.91
CA LYS A 159 15.10 -6.94 -4.26
C LYS A 159 13.74 -6.43 -3.86
N TRP A 160 12.79 -7.34 -3.82
CA TRP A 160 11.41 -7.06 -3.40
C TRP A 160 11.08 -7.89 -2.18
N ASP A 161 10.44 -7.24 -1.21
CA ASP A 161 9.99 -7.88 0.03
C ASP A 161 8.48 -7.76 0.14
N VAL A 162 7.87 -8.72 0.83
CA VAL A 162 6.45 -8.68 1.19
C VAL A 162 6.31 -8.69 2.70
N SER A 163 5.49 -7.79 3.23
CA SER A 163 5.11 -7.79 4.64
C SER A 163 3.64 -8.16 4.73
N ILE A 164 3.35 -9.29 5.37
CA ILE A 164 2.00 -9.82 5.53
C ILE A 164 1.55 -9.55 6.95
N GLN A 165 0.53 -8.71 7.10
CA GLN A 165 -0.05 -8.42 8.41
C GLN A 165 -1.21 -9.36 8.69
N THR A 166 -1.16 -10.02 9.84
CA THR A 166 -2.18 -10.98 10.27
C THR A 166 -2.75 -10.62 11.63
N GLU A 167 -3.94 -11.13 11.88
CA GLU A 167 -4.58 -11.09 13.20
C GLU A 167 -5.05 -12.49 13.57
N TYR A 168 -4.88 -12.84 14.82
CA TYR A 168 -5.42 -14.08 15.38
C TYR A 168 -5.78 -13.90 16.85
N ASP A 169 -6.75 -14.70 17.31
CA ASP A 169 -7.14 -14.70 18.70
C ASP A 169 -6.20 -15.59 19.51
N ASN A 170 -5.68 -15.04 20.60
CA ASN A 170 -4.93 -15.82 21.55
C ASN A 170 -5.87 -16.19 22.71
N ILE A 171 -6.27 -17.47 22.75
CA ILE A 171 -7.03 -18.02 23.85
C ILE A 171 -6.01 -18.54 24.87
N PRO A 172 -5.95 -17.96 26.09
CA PRO A 172 -5.06 -18.49 27.12
C PRO A 172 -5.36 -19.97 27.36
N PRO A 173 -4.35 -20.82 27.54
CA PRO A 173 -4.59 -22.22 27.87
C PRO A 173 -5.42 -22.31 29.14
N GLU A 174 -6.45 -23.14 29.12
CA GLU A 174 -7.23 -23.43 30.31
C GLU A 174 -6.32 -24.08 31.36
N THR A 175 -6.28 -23.45 32.51
CA THR A 175 -5.56 -23.98 33.66
C THR A 175 -6.41 -25.01 34.40
#